data_176c584071270be5ba5ef9649e665969
#
_entry.id   176c584071270be5ba5ef9649e665969
#
_cell.length_a   1.000
_cell.length_b   1.000
_cell.length_c   1.000
_cell.angle_alpha   90.00
_cell.angle_beta   90.00
_cell.angle_gamma   90.00
#
_symmetry.space_group_name_H-M   'P 1'
#
loop_
_entity.id
_entity.type
_entity.pdbx_description
1 polymer ?
#
loop_
_entity_poly.entity_id
_entity_poly.type
_entity_poly.pdbx_seq_one_letter_code
_entity_poly.pdbx_strand_id
1 'polypeptide(L)'
;ELDVAPPGWADAARHLAELWTPRAFVADTFRESVGRPVKVVPHYVETPPLAPPRGGATVCLAMADGRSSFHRKNLLGAVAAFRRAAAARDDVRLIVKTRNLGEYPQDAAALAAATGGDPRIETLDRSLPPAEQKALIAAADIVISLHRSEGFGLVLAEAMAAGKAVVTTAWSGNMDFTDADVAMMVPARLAAADDPSGVYAQDGGRWAEPDIDAAATMLSRLFDDRGLRERLGRQARDRVRERPPRP
;
A
#
# COMPACT_ATOMS: atom_id res chain seq x y z
N GLU A 1 -6.63 3.91 -11.15
CA GLU A 1 -6.17 2.82 -10.27
C GLU A 1 -6.75 1.43 -10.65
N LEU A 2 -7.65 1.35 -11.64
CA LEU A 2 -8.01 0.09 -12.29
C LEU A 2 -7.22 -0.07 -13.59
N ASP A 3 -7.33 -1.22 -14.21
CA ASP A 3 -6.69 -1.52 -15.50
C ASP A 3 -7.47 -1.02 -16.72
N VAL A 4 -8.58 -0.32 -16.50
CA VAL A 4 -9.38 0.36 -17.52
C VAL A 4 -9.63 1.81 -17.13
N ALA A 5 -9.69 2.70 -18.13
CA ALA A 5 -10.00 4.11 -17.91
C ALA A 5 -11.50 4.31 -17.64
N PRO A 6 -11.87 5.24 -16.74
CA PRO A 6 -13.27 5.56 -16.51
C PRO A 6 -13.98 6.06 -17.76
N PRO A 7 -15.28 5.74 -17.96
CA PRO A 7 -16.07 6.29 -19.05
C PRO A 7 -16.04 7.83 -19.08
N GLY A 8 -15.99 8.42 -20.26
CA GLY A 8 -15.94 9.87 -20.44
C GLY A 8 -14.58 10.55 -20.26
N TRP A 9 -13.57 9.85 -19.76
CA TRP A 9 -12.23 10.46 -19.61
C TRP A 9 -11.57 10.76 -20.96
N ALA A 10 -11.85 9.98 -22.00
CA ALA A 10 -11.40 10.29 -23.36
C ALA A 10 -11.93 11.65 -23.84
N ASP A 11 -13.21 11.95 -23.52
CA ASP A 11 -13.83 13.24 -23.86
C ASP A 11 -13.21 14.40 -23.08
N ALA A 12 -12.99 14.22 -21.79
CA ALA A 12 -12.30 15.22 -20.96
C ALA A 12 -10.86 15.47 -21.45
N ALA A 13 -10.15 14.42 -21.86
CA ALA A 13 -8.77 14.50 -22.33
C ALA A 13 -8.62 15.30 -23.65
N ARG A 14 -9.69 15.50 -24.43
CA ARG A 14 -9.63 16.32 -25.67
C ARG A 14 -9.19 17.76 -25.44
N HIS A 15 -9.38 18.28 -24.24
CA HIS A 15 -8.99 19.64 -23.86
C HIS A 15 -7.55 19.75 -23.33
N LEU A 16 -6.83 18.64 -23.26
CA LEU A 16 -5.47 18.58 -22.74
C LEU A 16 -4.45 18.41 -23.87
N ALA A 17 -3.27 19.03 -23.72
CA ALA A 17 -2.15 18.79 -24.63
C ALA A 17 -1.54 17.39 -24.41
N GLU A 18 -1.41 17.00 -23.15
CA GLU A 18 -0.86 15.71 -22.72
C GLU A 18 -1.35 15.33 -21.33
N LEU A 19 -1.25 14.04 -20.95
CA LEU A 19 -1.53 13.55 -19.61
C LEU A 19 -0.22 13.15 -18.92
N TRP A 20 -0.12 13.48 -17.64
CA TRP A 20 0.95 13.00 -16.79
C TRP A 20 0.40 11.99 -15.80
N THR A 21 1.05 10.85 -15.70
CA THR A 21 0.67 9.76 -14.80
C THR A 21 1.86 9.40 -13.92
N PRO A 22 1.61 8.96 -12.68
CA PRO A 22 2.71 8.71 -11.76
C PRO A 22 3.48 7.42 -12.05
N ARG A 23 2.90 6.47 -12.82
CA ARG A 23 3.46 5.13 -13.07
C ARG A 23 3.05 4.57 -14.44
N ALA A 24 3.84 3.60 -14.91
CA ALA A 24 3.60 2.92 -16.18
C ALA A 24 2.24 2.24 -16.20
N PHE A 25 1.85 1.54 -15.15
CA PHE A 25 0.53 0.91 -15.01
C PHE A 25 -0.62 1.88 -15.33
N VAL A 26 -0.58 3.09 -14.75
CA VAL A 26 -1.61 4.13 -15.02
C VAL A 26 -1.47 4.70 -16.43
N ALA A 27 -0.23 4.85 -16.93
CA ALA A 27 -0.02 5.32 -18.29
C ALA A 27 -0.59 4.34 -19.32
N ASP A 28 -0.37 3.05 -19.13
CA ASP A 28 -0.87 1.99 -20.03
C ASP A 28 -2.40 1.99 -20.07
N THR A 29 -3.05 2.12 -18.92
CA THR A 29 -4.51 2.28 -18.82
C THR A 29 -5.05 3.42 -19.69
N PHE A 30 -4.32 4.54 -19.77
CA PHE A 30 -4.80 5.71 -20.52
C PHE A 30 -4.34 5.75 -21.99
N ARG A 31 -3.19 5.19 -22.34
CA ARG A 31 -2.65 5.26 -23.72
C ARG A 31 -3.62 4.77 -24.79
N GLU A 32 -4.37 3.75 -24.49
CA GLU A 32 -5.33 3.15 -25.42
C GLU A 32 -6.66 3.91 -25.46
N SER A 33 -6.98 4.72 -24.45
CA SER A 33 -8.33 5.27 -24.27
C SER A 33 -8.44 6.77 -24.49
N VAL A 34 -7.37 7.57 -24.25
CA VAL A 34 -7.54 9.03 -24.21
C VAL A 34 -7.13 9.78 -25.49
N GLY A 35 -6.48 9.12 -26.45
CA GLY A 35 -6.07 9.74 -27.74
C GLY A 35 -5.15 10.95 -27.58
N ARG A 36 -4.39 11.03 -26.49
CA ARG A 36 -3.42 12.08 -26.17
C ARG A 36 -2.10 11.48 -25.73
N PRO A 37 -0.96 12.19 -25.89
CA PRO A 37 0.31 11.75 -25.33
C PRO A 37 0.20 11.52 -23.82
N VAL A 38 0.67 10.37 -23.34
CA VAL A 38 0.70 10.03 -21.92
C VAL A 38 2.14 9.87 -21.47
N LYS A 39 2.57 10.70 -20.52
CA LYS A 39 3.92 10.70 -19.95
C LYS A 39 3.91 10.15 -18.53
N VAL A 40 4.93 9.37 -18.18
CA VAL A 40 5.14 8.92 -16.79
C VAL A 40 6.00 9.97 -16.09
N VAL A 41 5.40 10.61 -15.07
CA VAL A 41 6.04 11.60 -14.21
C VAL A 41 5.88 11.12 -12.76
N PRO A 42 6.87 10.38 -12.22
CA PRO A 42 6.78 9.82 -10.87
C PRO A 42 6.69 10.89 -9.78
N HIS A 43 6.00 10.59 -8.69
CA HIS A 43 6.04 11.44 -7.50
C HIS A 43 7.44 11.45 -6.89
N TYR A 44 7.85 12.59 -6.38
CA TYR A 44 9.04 12.71 -5.55
C TYR A 44 8.78 12.07 -4.18
N VAL A 45 9.74 11.26 -3.74
CA VAL A 45 9.71 10.65 -2.41
C VAL A 45 10.97 11.05 -1.66
N GLU A 46 10.76 11.79 -0.57
CA GLU A 46 11.87 12.20 0.29
C GLU A 46 12.50 11.00 1.00
N THR A 47 13.82 10.96 1.03
CA THR A 47 14.56 9.90 1.73
C THR A 47 15.07 10.43 3.07
N PRO A 48 14.36 10.16 4.18
CA PRO A 48 14.72 10.67 5.51
C PRO A 48 15.99 9.97 6.03
N PRO A 49 16.66 10.52 7.05
CA PRO A 49 17.67 9.78 7.82
C PRO A 49 17.09 8.47 8.35
N LEU A 50 17.94 7.43 8.44
CA LEU A 50 17.49 6.16 9.02
C LEU A 50 17.21 6.36 10.51
N ALA A 51 16.06 5.88 10.96
CA ALA A 51 15.77 5.80 12.39
C ALA A 51 16.68 4.73 13.04
N PRO A 52 17.15 4.97 14.27
CA PRO A 52 17.91 3.97 14.98
C PRO A 52 17.09 2.70 15.22
N PRO A 53 17.72 1.52 15.26
CA PRO A 53 17.03 0.28 15.57
C PRO A 53 16.29 0.38 16.93
N ARG A 54 15.04 -0.08 16.96
CA ARG A 54 14.23 -0.14 18.17
C ARG A 54 14.39 -1.52 18.82
N GLY A 55 14.35 -1.55 20.14
CA GLY A 55 14.14 -2.78 20.90
C GLY A 55 12.63 -3.00 21.15
N GLY A 56 12.29 -4.20 21.61
CA GLY A 56 10.92 -4.56 21.96
C GLY A 56 10.17 -5.28 20.84
N ALA A 57 8.85 -5.18 20.84
CA ALA A 57 8.00 -5.87 19.88
C ALA A 57 8.26 -5.39 18.43
N THR A 58 8.18 -6.32 17.47
CA THR A 58 8.22 -5.99 16.04
C THR A 58 6.90 -5.30 15.64
N VAL A 59 7.00 -4.11 15.07
CA VAL A 59 5.86 -3.27 14.72
C VAL A 59 5.56 -3.33 13.24
N CYS A 60 4.36 -3.82 12.89
CA CYS A 60 3.77 -3.69 11.57
C CYS A 60 2.91 -2.43 11.49
N LEU A 61 2.86 -1.81 10.32
CA LEU A 61 2.02 -0.65 10.03
C LEU A 61 1.23 -0.90 8.74
N ALA A 62 -0.09 -0.77 8.82
CA ALA A 62 -1.00 -0.69 7.66
C ALA A 62 -1.67 0.69 7.65
N MET A 63 -1.79 1.32 6.47
CA MET A 63 -2.30 2.68 6.37
C MET A 63 -3.33 2.83 5.25
N ALA A 64 -4.43 3.54 5.53
CA ALA A 64 -5.41 3.95 4.51
C ALA A 64 -6.12 5.25 4.88
N ASP A 65 -6.67 5.92 3.87
CA ASP A 65 -7.65 6.97 4.01
C ASP A 65 -9.04 6.40 3.68
N GLY A 66 -10.03 6.59 4.54
CA GLY A 66 -11.40 6.14 4.28
C GLY A 66 -11.99 6.66 2.97
N ARG A 67 -11.63 7.89 2.59
CA ARG A 67 -12.04 8.52 1.31
C ARG A 67 -11.39 7.91 0.07
N SER A 68 -10.40 7.03 0.24
CA SER A 68 -9.62 6.41 -0.85
C SER A 68 -10.03 4.96 -1.13
N SER A 69 -11.29 4.61 -0.92
CA SER A 69 -11.87 3.27 -0.92
C SER A 69 -11.18 2.31 0.07
N PHE A 70 -11.88 2.02 1.15
CA PHE A 70 -11.47 1.06 2.17
C PHE A 70 -11.25 -0.34 1.57
N HIS A 71 -12.14 -0.74 0.65
CA HIS A 71 -12.10 -2.04 -0.02
C HIS A 71 -10.86 -2.17 -0.91
N ARG A 72 -10.53 -1.12 -1.67
CA ARG A 72 -9.32 -1.11 -2.50
C ARG A 72 -8.04 -1.17 -1.67
N LYS A 73 -8.00 -0.47 -0.55
CA LYS A 73 -6.84 -0.48 0.37
C LYS A 73 -6.72 -1.78 1.17
N ASN A 74 -7.80 -2.54 1.31
CA ASN A 74 -7.85 -3.88 1.89
C ASN A 74 -7.19 -3.99 3.27
N LEU A 75 -7.54 -3.09 4.18
CA LEU A 75 -7.05 -3.16 5.57
C LEU A 75 -7.50 -4.44 6.28
N LEU A 76 -8.68 -4.98 5.93
CA LEU A 76 -9.18 -6.24 6.49
C LEU A 76 -8.24 -7.40 6.14
N GLY A 77 -7.72 -7.44 4.90
CA GLY A 77 -6.71 -8.41 4.49
C GLY A 77 -5.41 -8.28 5.28
N ALA A 78 -4.95 -7.04 5.53
CA ALA A 78 -3.76 -6.80 6.34
C ALA A 78 -3.93 -7.28 7.79
N VAL A 79 -5.09 -7.01 8.41
CA VAL A 79 -5.43 -7.50 9.75
C VAL A 79 -5.50 -9.03 9.76
N ALA A 80 -6.14 -9.65 8.77
CA ALA A 80 -6.27 -11.11 8.68
C ALA A 80 -4.89 -11.79 8.54
N ALA A 81 -4.01 -11.26 7.66
CA ALA A 81 -2.66 -11.77 7.48
C ALA A 81 -1.84 -11.64 8.78
N PHE A 82 -1.90 -10.47 9.45
CA PHE A 82 -1.23 -10.26 10.72
C PHE A 82 -1.70 -11.26 11.78
N ARG A 83 -3.02 -11.42 11.99
CA ARG A 83 -3.57 -12.34 12.99
C ARG A 83 -3.14 -13.79 12.75
N ARG A 84 -3.08 -14.23 11.48
CA ARG A 84 -2.58 -15.57 11.12
C ARG A 84 -1.09 -15.72 11.45
N ALA A 85 -0.28 -14.75 11.03
CA ALA A 85 1.16 -14.75 11.27
C ALA A 85 1.52 -14.65 12.77
N ALA A 86 0.69 -13.95 13.56
CA ALA A 86 0.89 -13.69 14.97
C ALA A 86 0.15 -14.67 15.90
N ALA A 87 -0.40 -15.77 15.39
CA ALA A 87 -1.32 -16.65 16.17
C ALA A 87 -0.74 -17.14 17.52
N ALA A 88 0.56 -17.39 17.59
CA ALA A 88 1.25 -17.87 18.79
C ALA A 88 2.34 -16.90 19.28
N ARG A 89 2.16 -15.58 19.05
CA ARG A 89 3.18 -14.55 19.35
C ARG A 89 2.60 -13.42 20.17
N ASP A 90 3.40 -12.92 21.10
CA ASP A 90 3.12 -11.72 21.90
C ASP A 90 4.14 -10.59 21.69
N ASP A 91 5.19 -10.88 20.91
CA ASP A 91 6.32 -10.01 20.60
C ASP A 91 6.12 -9.18 19.31
N VAL A 92 4.90 -9.14 18.77
CA VAL A 92 4.56 -8.41 17.54
C VAL A 92 3.35 -7.50 17.77
N ARG A 93 3.28 -6.40 17.04
CA ARG A 93 2.18 -5.42 17.09
C ARG A 93 1.80 -5.00 15.67
N LEU A 94 0.51 -4.68 15.47
CA LEU A 94 0.01 -4.06 14.26
C LEU A 94 -0.61 -2.71 14.61
N ILE A 95 -0.17 -1.67 13.94
CA ILE A 95 -0.83 -0.36 13.94
C ILE A 95 -1.62 -0.25 12.64
N VAL A 96 -2.93 -0.11 12.73
CA VAL A 96 -3.82 0.20 11.60
C VAL A 96 -4.11 1.68 11.64
N LYS A 97 -3.39 2.45 10.83
CA LYS A 97 -3.53 3.90 10.73
C LYS A 97 -4.57 4.26 9.68
N THR A 98 -5.65 4.89 10.11
CA THR A 98 -6.68 5.42 9.23
C THR A 98 -6.84 6.93 9.41
N ARG A 99 -7.54 7.56 8.49
CA ARG A 99 -8.14 8.89 8.62
C ARG A 99 -9.46 8.89 7.88
N ASN A 100 -10.37 9.74 8.32
CA ASN A 100 -11.72 9.89 7.73
C ASN A 100 -12.57 8.61 7.77
N LEU A 101 -12.16 7.57 8.51
CA LEU A 101 -12.91 6.32 8.58
C LEU A 101 -14.27 6.51 9.26
N GLY A 102 -14.36 7.46 10.20
CA GLY A 102 -15.62 7.82 10.85
C GLY A 102 -16.70 8.34 9.90
N GLU A 103 -16.34 8.78 8.70
CA GLU A 103 -17.31 9.16 7.63
C GLU A 103 -17.95 7.92 6.97
N TYR A 104 -17.41 6.72 7.23
CA TYR A 104 -17.81 5.43 6.65
C TYR A 104 -18.13 4.41 7.76
N PRO A 105 -19.32 4.51 8.42
CA PRO A 105 -19.63 3.70 9.61
C PRO A 105 -19.59 2.19 9.37
N GLN A 106 -19.91 1.73 8.17
CA GLN A 106 -19.88 0.30 7.82
C GLN A 106 -18.43 -0.21 7.77
N ASP A 107 -17.52 0.54 7.16
CA ASP A 107 -16.11 0.21 7.07
C ASP A 107 -15.43 0.26 8.44
N ALA A 108 -15.80 1.26 9.26
CA ALA A 108 -15.35 1.38 10.64
C ALA A 108 -15.78 0.18 11.48
N ALA A 109 -17.05 -0.24 11.36
CA ALA A 109 -17.58 -1.42 12.04
C ALA A 109 -16.90 -2.72 11.57
N ALA A 110 -16.66 -2.85 10.25
CA ALA A 110 -15.94 -3.99 9.68
C ALA A 110 -14.51 -4.09 10.21
N LEU A 111 -13.79 -2.94 10.29
CA LEU A 111 -12.45 -2.91 10.85
C LEU A 111 -12.46 -3.25 12.35
N ALA A 112 -13.39 -2.70 13.14
CA ALA A 112 -13.53 -3.00 14.55
C ALA A 112 -13.81 -4.50 14.80
N ALA A 113 -14.69 -5.10 13.99
CA ALA A 113 -14.97 -6.54 14.05
C ALA A 113 -13.73 -7.38 13.68
N ALA A 114 -12.98 -6.99 12.65
CA ALA A 114 -11.78 -7.70 12.21
C ALA A 114 -10.65 -7.64 13.26
N THR A 115 -10.48 -6.52 13.94
CA THR A 115 -9.49 -6.38 15.02
C THR A 115 -9.89 -7.17 16.27
N GLY A 116 -11.20 -7.32 16.52
CA GLY A 116 -11.77 -8.23 17.52
C GLY A 116 -11.26 -8.04 18.95
N GLY A 117 -10.82 -6.83 19.32
CA GLY A 117 -10.23 -6.56 20.64
C GLY A 117 -8.86 -7.22 20.88
N ASP A 118 -8.17 -7.65 19.83
CA ASP A 118 -6.82 -8.21 19.93
C ASP A 118 -5.86 -7.16 20.49
N PRO A 119 -5.26 -7.34 21.68
CA PRO A 119 -4.43 -6.33 22.33
C PRO A 119 -3.13 -6.01 21.57
N ARG A 120 -2.81 -6.80 20.54
CA ARG A 120 -1.66 -6.57 19.67
C ARG A 120 -1.98 -5.64 18.51
N ILE A 121 -3.25 -5.30 18.30
CA ILE A 121 -3.71 -4.47 17.19
C ILE A 121 -4.23 -3.13 17.72
N GLU A 122 -3.57 -2.07 17.34
CA GLU A 122 -3.98 -0.69 17.63
C GLU A 122 -4.60 -0.06 16.38
N THR A 123 -5.78 0.54 16.51
CA THR A 123 -6.40 1.35 15.46
C THR A 123 -6.23 2.83 15.80
N LEU A 124 -5.61 3.59 14.87
CA LEU A 124 -5.38 5.01 15.00
C LEU A 124 -6.13 5.77 13.88
N ASP A 125 -7.39 6.17 14.14
CA ASP A 125 -8.19 6.94 13.18
C ASP A 125 -8.12 8.44 13.49
N ARG A 126 -7.13 9.10 12.90
CA ARG A 126 -6.99 10.56 12.97
C ARG A 126 -6.10 11.08 11.84
N SER A 127 -6.28 12.33 11.43
CA SER A 127 -5.33 13.00 10.56
C SER A 127 -4.03 13.28 11.32
N LEU A 128 -2.90 13.03 10.68
CA LEU A 128 -1.57 13.32 11.19
C LEU A 128 -0.93 14.41 10.35
N PRO A 129 -0.24 15.39 10.95
CA PRO A 129 0.68 16.27 10.23
C PRO A 129 1.72 15.43 9.45
N PRO A 130 2.25 15.90 8.31
CA PRO A 130 3.21 15.15 7.51
C PRO A 130 4.43 14.66 8.30
N ALA A 131 4.94 15.44 9.23
CA ALA A 131 6.07 15.05 10.07
C ALA A 131 5.74 13.85 11.00
N GLU A 132 4.54 13.84 11.60
CA GLU A 132 4.08 12.74 12.45
C GLU A 132 3.82 11.47 11.63
N GLN A 133 3.26 11.61 10.41
CA GLN A 133 3.08 10.48 9.51
C GLN A 133 4.42 9.85 9.12
N LYS A 134 5.41 10.66 8.76
CA LYS A 134 6.78 10.19 8.48
C LYS A 134 7.41 9.52 9.71
N ALA A 135 7.21 10.09 10.89
CA ALA A 135 7.71 9.52 12.15
C ALA A 135 7.04 8.16 12.45
N LEU A 136 5.74 8.02 12.17
CA LEU A 136 5.02 6.75 12.33
C LEU A 136 5.57 5.67 11.39
N ILE A 137 5.79 5.99 10.12
CA ILE A 137 6.43 5.07 9.16
C ILE A 137 7.85 4.73 9.62
N ALA A 138 8.64 5.70 10.04
CA ALA A 138 9.99 5.48 10.52
C ALA A 138 10.05 4.64 11.82
N ALA A 139 8.98 4.66 12.60
CA ALA A 139 8.85 3.88 13.83
C ALA A 139 8.44 2.42 13.58
N ALA A 140 7.87 2.09 12.44
CA ALA A 140 7.53 0.71 12.08
C ALA A 140 8.79 -0.09 11.69
N ASP A 141 8.72 -1.41 11.80
CA ASP A 141 9.71 -2.36 11.28
C ASP A 141 9.29 -2.89 9.91
N ILE A 142 7.98 -3.08 9.74
CA ILE A 142 7.35 -3.64 8.55
C ILE A 142 6.17 -2.74 8.16
N VAL A 143 6.06 -2.41 6.87
CA VAL A 143 4.86 -1.79 6.32
C VAL A 143 4.15 -2.81 5.44
N ILE A 144 2.86 -3.05 5.72
CA ILE A 144 2.03 -3.99 4.97
C ILE A 144 0.95 -3.24 4.19
N SER A 145 0.85 -3.53 2.88
CA SER A 145 -0.18 -3.03 2.01
C SER A 145 -0.69 -4.15 1.10
N LEU A 146 -1.77 -4.80 1.50
CA LEU A 146 -2.44 -5.83 0.71
C LEU A 146 -3.52 -5.20 -0.17
N HIS A 147 -3.17 -4.07 -0.80
CA HIS A 147 -4.07 -3.34 -1.67
C HIS A 147 -4.52 -4.19 -2.86
N ARG A 148 -5.73 -3.91 -3.34
CA ARG A 148 -6.27 -4.49 -4.56
C ARG A 148 -5.81 -3.76 -5.80
N SER A 149 -5.55 -2.45 -5.66
CA SER A 149 -4.92 -1.64 -6.69
C SER A 149 -4.36 -0.33 -6.12
N GLU A 150 -3.30 0.17 -6.75
CA GLU A 150 -2.65 1.44 -6.45
C GLU A 150 -2.23 2.16 -7.74
N GLY A 151 -2.46 3.47 -7.81
CA GLY A 151 -1.93 4.26 -8.91
C GLY A 151 -0.41 4.48 -8.81
N PHE A 152 0.10 4.66 -7.59
CA PHE A 152 1.51 4.84 -7.29
C PHE A 152 1.99 3.95 -6.15
N GLY A 153 1.29 3.95 -5.01
CA GLY A 153 1.72 3.32 -3.78
C GLY A 153 2.63 4.23 -2.94
N LEU A 154 2.21 5.48 -2.70
CA LEU A 154 3.05 6.48 -2.01
C LEU A 154 3.51 6.00 -0.62
N VAL A 155 2.64 5.38 0.18
CA VAL A 155 2.98 4.84 1.50
C VAL A 155 4.08 3.78 1.40
N LEU A 156 4.03 2.93 0.36
CA LEU A 156 5.06 1.92 0.11
C LEU A 156 6.40 2.58 -0.22
N ALA A 157 6.39 3.56 -1.12
CA ALA A 157 7.60 4.28 -1.50
C ALA A 157 8.21 5.06 -0.31
N GLU A 158 7.38 5.68 0.55
CA GLU A 158 7.82 6.33 1.78
C GLU A 158 8.40 5.33 2.79
N ALA A 159 7.80 4.15 2.93
CA ALA A 159 8.32 3.07 3.78
C ALA A 159 9.68 2.57 3.28
N MET A 160 9.81 2.33 1.98
CA MET A 160 11.06 1.96 1.34
C MET A 160 12.13 3.05 1.52
N ALA A 161 11.79 4.32 1.31
CA ALA A 161 12.67 5.45 1.54
C ALA A 161 13.15 5.55 3.00
N ALA A 162 12.31 5.16 3.96
CA ALA A 162 12.63 5.07 5.38
C ALA A 162 13.40 3.78 5.75
N GLY A 163 13.71 2.91 4.78
CA GLY A 163 14.47 1.66 5.00
C GLY A 163 13.67 0.57 5.71
N LYS A 164 12.34 0.55 5.55
CA LYS A 164 11.47 -0.45 6.16
C LYS A 164 11.27 -1.65 5.26
N ALA A 165 11.13 -2.84 5.86
CA ALA A 165 10.67 -4.00 5.13
C ALA A 165 9.22 -3.80 4.67
N VAL A 166 8.91 -4.19 3.45
CA VAL A 166 7.60 -4.01 2.84
C VAL A 166 7.00 -5.36 2.48
N VAL A 167 5.73 -5.55 2.81
CA VAL A 167 4.89 -6.68 2.33
C VAL A 167 3.78 -6.06 1.49
N THR A 168 3.71 -6.39 0.20
CA THR A 168 2.80 -5.72 -0.73
C THR A 168 2.25 -6.67 -1.78
N THR A 169 1.03 -6.39 -2.26
CA THR A 169 0.44 -7.10 -3.38
C THR A 169 1.31 -6.96 -4.63
N ALA A 170 1.54 -8.05 -5.36
CA ALA A 170 2.29 -8.07 -6.61
C ALA A 170 1.42 -7.61 -7.80
N TRP A 171 0.89 -6.37 -7.72
CA TRP A 171 -0.01 -5.80 -8.73
C TRP A 171 -0.04 -4.28 -8.70
N SER A 172 -0.23 -3.68 -9.88
CA SER A 172 -0.50 -2.27 -10.16
C SER A 172 0.71 -1.33 -10.04
N GLY A 173 0.51 -0.06 -9.72
CA GLY A 173 1.53 0.98 -9.84
C GLY A 173 2.77 0.81 -8.95
N ASN A 174 2.71 0.02 -7.88
CA ASN A 174 3.89 -0.30 -7.08
C ASN A 174 4.90 -1.19 -7.81
N MET A 175 4.45 -1.98 -8.81
CA MET A 175 5.34 -2.89 -9.57
C MET A 175 6.46 -2.17 -10.31
N ASP A 176 6.34 -0.88 -10.56
CA ASP A 176 7.41 -0.07 -11.18
C ASP A 176 8.65 0.07 -10.27
N PHE A 177 8.51 -0.15 -8.95
CA PHE A 177 9.61 0.04 -8.00
C PHE A 177 9.72 -1.07 -6.94
N THR A 178 8.80 -2.04 -6.92
CA THR A 178 8.86 -3.21 -6.05
C THR A 178 9.04 -4.49 -6.85
N ASP A 179 9.91 -5.36 -6.34
CA ASP A 179 10.12 -6.73 -6.80
C ASP A 179 10.61 -7.58 -5.62
N ALA A 180 10.92 -8.86 -5.87
CA ALA A 180 11.33 -9.80 -4.83
C ALA A 180 12.69 -9.46 -4.17
N ASP A 181 13.50 -8.59 -4.77
CA ASP A 181 14.79 -8.16 -4.20
C ASP A 181 14.61 -7.12 -3.09
N VAL A 182 13.53 -6.34 -3.15
CA VAL A 182 13.31 -5.17 -2.28
C VAL A 182 12.06 -5.26 -1.41
N ALA A 183 11.17 -6.24 -1.65
CA ALA A 183 9.92 -6.41 -0.93
C ALA A 183 9.47 -7.88 -0.87
N MET A 184 8.61 -8.20 0.07
CA MET A 184 7.83 -9.43 0.08
C MET A 184 6.63 -9.24 -0.85
N MET A 185 6.69 -9.87 -2.03
CA MET A 185 5.68 -9.75 -3.09
C MET A 185 4.60 -10.79 -2.91
N VAL A 186 3.44 -10.36 -2.43
CA VAL A 186 2.28 -11.24 -2.21
C VAL A 186 1.61 -11.57 -3.53
N PRO A 187 1.52 -12.85 -3.92
CA PRO A 187 0.80 -13.25 -5.13
C PRO A 187 -0.68 -12.87 -5.03
N ALA A 188 -1.29 -12.60 -6.17
CA ALA A 188 -2.70 -12.23 -6.24
C ALA A 188 -3.34 -12.79 -7.51
N ARG A 189 -4.67 -12.98 -7.47
CA ARG A 189 -5.47 -13.26 -8.65
C ARG A 189 -6.22 -12.01 -9.08
N LEU A 190 -6.39 -11.80 -10.37
CA LEU A 190 -7.25 -10.72 -10.88
C LEU A 190 -8.73 -11.14 -10.77
N ALA A 191 -9.55 -10.19 -10.34
CA ALA A 191 -11.00 -10.32 -10.24
C ALA A 191 -11.65 -9.03 -10.71
N ALA A 192 -12.93 -9.08 -11.08
CA ALA A 192 -13.72 -7.88 -11.32
C ALA A 192 -13.66 -6.97 -10.08
N ALA A 193 -13.55 -5.68 -10.29
CA ALA A 193 -13.53 -4.72 -9.20
C ALA A 193 -14.94 -4.60 -8.59
N ASP A 194 -15.10 -5.21 -7.43
CA ASP A 194 -16.32 -5.11 -6.62
C ASP A 194 -16.07 -4.12 -5.47
N ASP A 195 -16.36 -2.84 -5.74
CA ASP A 195 -16.19 -1.77 -4.75
C ASP A 195 -17.56 -1.30 -4.24
N PRO A 196 -17.98 -1.70 -3.04
CA PRO A 196 -19.24 -1.27 -2.45
C PRO A 196 -19.38 0.25 -2.27
N SER A 197 -18.26 0.99 -2.27
CA SER A 197 -18.31 2.46 -2.23
C SER A 197 -18.75 3.08 -3.57
N GLY A 198 -18.73 2.30 -4.64
CA GLY A 198 -19.08 2.76 -5.99
C GLY A 198 -18.00 3.59 -6.68
N VAL A 199 -16.90 3.94 -6.00
CA VAL A 199 -15.83 4.78 -6.57
C VAL A 199 -15.13 4.07 -7.73
N TYR A 200 -14.95 2.75 -7.60
CA TYR A 200 -14.30 1.90 -8.61
C TYR A 200 -15.26 0.93 -9.30
N ALA A 201 -16.57 1.14 -9.15
CA ALA A 201 -17.59 0.34 -9.84
C ALA A 201 -17.67 0.78 -11.31
N GLN A 202 -16.86 0.18 -12.18
CA GLN A 202 -16.90 0.42 -13.62
C GLN A 202 -16.80 -0.89 -14.39
N ASP A 203 -17.55 -0.97 -15.51
CA ASP A 203 -17.59 -2.16 -16.34
C ASP A 203 -16.20 -2.54 -16.87
N GLY A 204 -15.85 -3.82 -16.73
CA GLY A 204 -14.58 -4.37 -17.19
C GLY A 204 -13.38 -4.06 -16.29
N GLY A 205 -13.53 -3.22 -15.28
CA GLY A 205 -12.46 -2.91 -14.33
C GLY A 205 -12.08 -4.12 -13.49
N ARG A 206 -10.77 -4.36 -13.36
CA ARG A 206 -10.24 -5.45 -12.52
C ARG A 206 -9.28 -4.91 -11.48
N TRP A 207 -9.22 -5.61 -10.38
CA TRP A 207 -8.23 -5.43 -9.34
C TRP A 207 -7.67 -6.78 -8.85
N ALA A 208 -6.64 -6.74 -8.02
CA ALA A 208 -6.02 -7.92 -7.47
C ALA A 208 -6.66 -8.36 -6.15
N GLU A 209 -6.94 -9.64 -6.00
CA GLU A 209 -7.24 -10.25 -4.71
C GLU A 209 -5.98 -10.93 -4.18
N PRO A 210 -5.29 -10.34 -3.18
CA PRO A 210 -4.06 -10.88 -2.65
C PRO A 210 -4.28 -12.18 -1.87
N ASP A 211 -3.31 -13.09 -1.95
CA ASP A 211 -3.29 -14.31 -1.17
C ASP A 211 -2.92 -14.01 0.29
N ILE A 212 -3.91 -14.07 1.18
CA ILE A 212 -3.76 -13.74 2.59
C ILE A 212 -2.89 -14.76 3.33
N ASP A 213 -2.91 -16.04 2.93
CA ASP A 213 -2.07 -17.08 3.55
C ASP A 213 -0.60 -16.93 3.16
N ALA A 214 -0.34 -16.59 1.90
CA ALA A 214 1.00 -16.23 1.46
C ALA A 214 1.50 -14.97 2.18
N ALA A 215 0.66 -13.94 2.34
CA ALA A 215 1.01 -12.73 3.10
C ALA A 215 1.33 -13.05 4.58
N ALA A 216 0.54 -13.92 5.22
CA ALA A 216 0.79 -14.36 6.59
C ALA A 216 2.12 -15.11 6.72
N THR A 217 2.43 -16.00 5.77
CA THR A 217 3.71 -16.72 5.72
C THR A 217 4.90 -15.75 5.57
N MET A 218 4.78 -14.74 4.71
CA MET A 218 5.80 -13.71 4.52
C MET A 218 6.00 -12.85 5.77
N LEU A 219 4.91 -12.47 6.45
CA LEU A 219 4.98 -11.76 7.73
C LEU A 219 5.66 -12.60 8.81
N SER A 220 5.31 -13.89 8.94
CA SER A 220 5.96 -14.79 9.90
C SER A 220 7.47 -14.84 9.69
N ARG A 221 7.92 -14.98 8.44
CA ARG A 221 9.36 -14.94 8.12
C ARG A 221 10.02 -13.63 8.53
N LEU A 222 9.33 -12.50 8.32
CA LEU A 222 9.85 -11.19 8.74
C LEU A 222 9.82 -11.03 10.27
N PHE A 223 8.90 -11.67 10.99
CA PHE A 223 8.91 -11.67 12.46
C PHE A 223 10.11 -12.44 13.01
N ASP A 224 10.44 -13.57 12.40
CA ASP A 224 11.50 -14.47 12.86
C ASP A 224 12.90 -13.98 12.46
N ASP A 225 13.05 -13.28 11.34
CA ASP A 225 14.34 -12.91 10.76
C ASP A 225 14.52 -11.38 10.69
N ARG A 226 15.11 -10.83 11.75
CA ARG A 226 15.52 -9.42 11.80
C ARG A 226 16.51 -9.05 10.69
N GLY A 227 17.46 -9.94 10.39
CA GLY A 227 18.46 -9.71 9.35
C GLY A 227 17.82 -9.59 7.97
N LEU A 228 16.78 -10.38 7.70
CA LEU A 228 15.97 -10.28 6.49
C LEU A 228 15.26 -8.93 6.40
N ARG A 229 14.60 -8.49 7.50
CA ARG A 229 13.95 -7.17 7.53
C ARG A 229 14.92 -6.04 7.20
N GLU A 230 16.07 -6.04 7.87
CA GLU A 230 17.10 -5.01 7.69
C GLU A 230 17.71 -5.04 6.27
N ARG A 231 17.93 -6.22 5.70
CA ARG A 231 18.43 -6.36 4.33
C ARG A 231 17.44 -5.82 3.32
N LEU A 232 16.18 -6.28 3.37
CA LEU A 232 15.13 -5.80 2.47
C LEU A 232 14.93 -4.29 2.60
N GLY A 233 14.91 -3.76 3.82
CA GLY A 233 14.78 -2.32 4.05
C GLY A 233 15.92 -1.51 3.44
N ARG A 234 17.16 -1.97 3.54
CA ARG A 234 18.30 -1.31 2.89
C ARG A 234 18.19 -1.33 1.37
N GLN A 235 17.92 -2.51 0.79
CA GLN A 235 17.75 -2.66 -0.67
C GLN A 235 16.59 -1.81 -1.20
N ALA A 236 15.45 -1.79 -0.47
CA ALA A 236 14.31 -0.96 -0.78
C ALA A 236 14.65 0.55 -0.79
N ARG A 237 15.40 1.00 0.21
CA ARG A 237 15.84 2.39 0.30
C ARG A 237 16.76 2.77 -0.86
N ASP A 238 17.70 1.94 -1.20
CA ASP A 238 18.65 2.18 -2.30
C ASP A 238 17.88 2.24 -3.63
N ARG A 239 16.91 1.35 -3.86
CA ARG A 239 16.03 1.37 -5.04
C ARG A 239 15.29 2.70 -5.21
N VAL A 240 14.74 3.27 -4.13
CA VAL A 240 14.02 4.56 -4.18
C VAL A 240 14.99 5.71 -4.44
N ARG A 241 16.19 5.67 -3.86
CA ARG A 241 17.22 6.71 -4.05
C ARG A 241 17.80 6.75 -5.47
N GLU A 242 17.94 5.59 -6.10
CA GLU A 242 18.50 5.47 -7.46
C GLU A 242 17.51 5.92 -8.55
N ARG A 243 16.24 6.04 -8.21
CA ARG A 243 15.17 6.50 -9.11
C ARG A 243 14.52 7.79 -8.61
N PRO A 244 15.29 8.88 -8.41
CA PRO A 244 14.66 10.18 -8.18
C PRO A 244 13.81 10.52 -9.41
N PRO A 245 12.70 11.27 -9.26
CA PRO A 245 12.02 11.84 -10.41
C PRO A 245 13.06 12.65 -11.19
N ARG A 246 13.23 12.34 -12.45
CA ARG A 246 14.02 13.20 -13.34
C ARG A 246 13.23 14.50 -13.53
N PRO A 247 13.88 15.66 -13.42
CA PRO A 247 13.24 16.94 -13.66
C PRO A 247 12.67 17.04 -15.07
#